data_6b5611fdedc1f88321eff29427707d2d
#
_entry.id   6b5611fdedc1f88321eff29427707d2d
#
_cell.length_a   1.000
_cell.length_b   1.000
_cell.length_c   1.000
_cell.angle_alpha   90.00
_cell.angle_beta   90.00
_cell.angle_gamma   90.00
#
_symmetry.space_group_name_H-M   'P 1'
#
loop_
_entity.id
_entity.type
_entity.pdbx_description
1 polymer ?
#
loop_
_entity_poly.entity_id
_entity_poly.type
_entity_poly.pdbx_seq_one_letter_code
_entity_poly.pdbx_strand_id
1 'polypeptide(L)'
;MTSWEIIKALLKQASFYRTKLILFIAIGVMAIVVYFLWQNYHTEAQGRYYGPTAEVFPTVAESEITIEKNGTILIDGEKQNRAFKFYENYDELRVLVFDNPTEFISYFKATVHLPEPAKESDIRQITYAVHGVGDTLNYMPDSKTLVYEVYNISPGATLTIVAQIPKGLVTPTFAKRIQITISHITVEGWLYIAIILPGITILFMGFMIYQRRVVGLFMVKKPISVLPAPVAPAVSGVVIDGTVGAREIAATLIDLAERGYIFIINQGKQFFFAKRKLGSLEAAQGLSMFEKALLSKIFMPTSYKSTVEDVEMRIGRHIFSRKIANFYLGVYNQATTQGYFVQNPAKVHLGYKYTGIVLFFLTFAGFIYQAFTDTGPKYSLIFWVGGLVAASLVIRLAPLMPARTPRGNQELQKWLAFREYLAAKTPVPVEDYVQGKFSKYLPYAIVLGAEVDWVKRFGEKPFKQPDWYESKERIITLESFANNLFPLIGYVSENLAKSHDPIID
;
A
#
# COMPACT_ATOMS: atom_id res chain seq x y z
N MET A 1 -5.42 18.76 20.82
CA MET A 1 -4.80 17.61 20.10
C MET A 1 -4.21 18.12 18.79
N THR A 2 -2.93 17.97 18.61
CA THR A 2 -2.26 18.33 17.36
C THR A 2 -2.72 17.38 16.25
N SER A 3 -2.69 17.86 14.99
CA SER A 3 -3.00 17.06 13.78
C SER A 3 -2.27 15.72 13.77
N TRP A 4 -1.12 15.66 14.42
CA TRP A 4 -0.26 14.48 14.60
C TRP A 4 -0.86 13.44 15.57
N GLU A 5 -1.58 13.83 16.59
CA GLU A 5 -2.27 12.90 17.52
C GLU A 5 -3.51 12.28 16.89
N ILE A 6 -4.20 13.02 16.02
CA ILE A 6 -5.32 12.50 15.23
C ILE A 6 -4.81 11.46 14.20
N ILE A 7 -3.69 11.75 13.56
CA ILE A 7 -3.03 10.79 12.65
C ILE A 7 -2.56 9.56 13.43
N LYS A 8 -1.97 9.73 14.63
CA LYS A 8 -1.60 8.61 15.50
C LYS A 8 -2.80 7.77 15.96
N ALA A 9 -3.93 8.40 16.30
CA ALA A 9 -5.15 7.70 16.70
C ALA A 9 -5.77 6.94 15.51
N LEU A 10 -5.78 7.53 14.32
CA LEU A 10 -6.24 6.89 13.07
C LEU A 10 -5.32 5.73 12.64
N LEU A 11 -4.01 5.88 12.83
CA LEU A 11 -3.03 4.82 12.57
C LEU A 11 -3.06 3.69 13.62
N LYS A 12 -3.48 3.98 14.85
CA LYS A 12 -3.56 3.01 15.95
C LYS A 12 -4.82 2.14 15.88
N GLN A 13 -5.87 2.59 15.20
CA GLN A 13 -7.15 1.88 15.07
C GLN A 13 -7.25 0.94 13.83
N ALA A 14 -6.40 1.10 12.83
CA ALA A 14 -6.33 0.17 11.73
C ALA A 14 -5.50 -1.05 12.15
N SER A 15 -5.98 -2.26 11.93
CA SER A 15 -5.40 -3.56 12.32
C SER A 15 -3.86 -3.64 12.11
N PHE A 16 -3.14 -3.14 13.11
CA PHE A 16 -1.75 -2.67 13.01
C PHE A 16 -0.72 -3.82 12.87
N TYR A 17 -1.11 -5.05 13.19
CA TYR A 17 -0.17 -6.17 13.22
C TYR A 17 0.01 -6.90 11.89
N ARG A 18 -1.03 -7.11 11.09
CA ARG A 18 -0.92 -7.83 9.81
C ARG A 18 -0.26 -6.98 8.71
N THR A 19 -0.58 -5.69 8.65
CA THR A 19 -0.01 -4.78 7.64
C THR A 19 1.42 -4.36 7.95
N LYS A 20 1.82 -4.30 9.23
CA LYS A 20 3.24 -4.16 9.59
C LYS A 20 4.05 -5.35 9.08
N LEU A 21 3.50 -6.56 9.20
CA LEU A 21 4.18 -7.78 8.73
C LEU A 21 4.40 -7.73 7.21
N ILE A 22 3.40 -7.35 6.43
CA ILE A 22 3.52 -7.24 4.96
C ILE A 22 4.51 -6.13 4.57
N LEU A 23 4.48 -4.97 5.24
CA LEU A 23 5.44 -3.90 5.00
C LEU A 23 6.86 -4.31 5.41
N PHE A 24 7.02 -5.01 6.55
CA PHE A 24 8.31 -5.56 6.98
C PHE A 24 8.83 -6.64 6.04
N ILE A 25 7.97 -7.51 5.54
CA ILE A 25 8.33 -8.51 4.52
C ILE A 25 8.75 -7.82 3.22
N ALA A 26 8.01 -6.82 2.75
CA ALA A 26 8.35 -6.06 1.54
C ALA A 26 9.68 -5.31 1.68
N ILE A 27 9.92 -4.66 2.83
CA ILE A 27 11.19 -4.00 3.13
C ILE A 27 12.32 -5.03 3.27
N GLY A 28 12.06 -6.17 3.92
CA GLY A 28 13.04 -7.26 4.06
C GLY A 28 13.41 -7.87 2.71
N VAL A 29 12.45 -8.14 1.85
CA VAL A 29 12.68 -8.62 0.48
C VAL A 29 13.46 -7.58 -0.33
N MET A 30 13.11 -6.29 -0.21
CA MET A 30 13.83 -5.20 -0.86
C MET A 30 15.28 -5.12 -0.37
N ALA A 31 15.52 -5.23 0.93
CA ALA A 31 16.87 -5.24 1.51
C ALA A 31 17.70 -6.45 1.02
N ILE A 32 17.08 -7.62 0.91
CA ILE A 32 17.72 -8.83 0.40
C ILE A 32 18.08 -8.66 -1.07
N VAL A 33 17.16 -8.14 -1.90
CA VAL A 33 17.39 -7.88 -3.34
C VAL A 33 18.51 -6.85 -3.51
N VAL A 34 18.49 -5.75 -2.75
CA VAL A 34 19.54 -4.72 -2.78
C VAL A 34 20.87 -5.30 -2.33
N TYR A 35 20.89 -6.15 -1.30
CA TYR A 35 22.10 -6.82 -0.82
C TYR A 35 22.70 -7.75 -1.89
N PHE A 36 21.89 -8.60 -2.54
CA PHE A 36 22.34 -9.47 -3.62
C PHE A 36 22.84 -8.69 -4.84
N LEU A 37 22.17 -7.59 -5.22
CA LEU A 37 22.60 -6.71 -6.30
C LEU A 37 23.91 -6.00 -5.97
N TRP A 38 24.06 -5.54 -4.71
CA TRP A 38 25.28 -4.92 -4.22
C TRP A 38 26.45 -5.91 -4.17
N GLN A 39 26.20 -7.15 -3.75
CA GLN A 39 27.19 -8.21 -3.70
C GLN A 39 27.64 -8.60 -5.12
N ASN A 40 26.71 -8.74 -6.08
CA ASN A 40 27.06 -8.98 -7.48
C ASN A 40 27.84 -7.81 -8.09
N TYR A 41 27.48 -6.57 -7.77
CA TYR A 41 28.21 -5.39 -8.23
C TYR A 41 29.66 -5.36 -7.69
N HIS A 42 29.84 -5.69 -6.42
CA HIS A 42 31.18 -5.72 -5.81
C HIS A 42 32.02 -6.92 -6.23
N THR A 43 31.43 -8.08 -6.50
CA THR A 43 32.16 -9.24 -7.03
C THR A 43 32.59 -9.03 -8.49
N GLU A 44 31.85 -8.28 -9.28
CA GLU A 44 32.30 -7.86 -10.62
C GLU A 44 33.42 -6.80 -10.56
N ALA A 45 33.50 -6.01 -9.49
CA ALA A 45 34.51 -4.96 -9.30
C ALA A 45 35.82 -5.45 -8.64
N GLN A 46 35.77 -6.60 -7.96
CA GLN A 46 36.98 -7.21 -7.41
C GLN A 46 37.65 -8.07 -8.47
N GLY A 47 38.70 -7.54 -9.07
CA GLY A 47 39.52 -8.26 -10.05
C GLY A 47 39.94 -9.64 -9.52
N ARG A 48 39.72 -10.67 -10.31
CA ARG A 48 40.10 -12.04 -9.99
C ARG A 48 41.61 -12.14 -9.93
N TYR A 49 42.14 -12.69 -8.83
CA TYR A 49 43.54 -13.04 -8.71
C TYR A 49 43.80 -14.30 -9.55
N TYR A 50 44.71 -14.22 -10.50
CA TYR A 50 45.14 -15.34 -11.29
C TYR A 50 46.48 -15.87 -10.74
N GLY A 51 46.51 -17.16 -10.47
CA GLY A 51 47.72 -17.88 -10.04
C GLY A 51 48.78 -17.93 -11.15
N PRO A 52 49.98 -18.48 -10.88
CA PRO A 52 51.07 -18.51 -11.82
C PRO A 52 50.70 -19.28 -13.09
N THR A 53 51.08 -18.71 -14.22
CA THR A 53 50.73 -19.09 -15.58
C THR A 53 51.29 -20.48 -15.99
N ALA A 54 50.41 -21.35 -16.46
CA ALA A 54 50.79 -22.44 -17.34
C ALA A 54 51.36 -21.85 -18.66
N GLU A 55 52.22 -22.61 -19.38
CA GLU A 55 52.76 -22.21 -20.69
C GLU A 55 51.59 -21.78 -21.60
N VAL A 56 51.58 -20.50 -22.01
CA VAL A 56 50.51 -19.90 -22.81
C VAL A 56 50.93 -20.00 -24.27
N PHE A 57 50.19 -20.75 -25.08
CA PHE A 57 50.32 -20.74 -26.53
C PHE A 57 49.65 -19.47 -27.07
N PRO A 58 50.31 -18.77 -28.04
CA PRO A 58 49.71 -17.58 -28.63
C PRO A 58 48.43 -17.91 -29.37
N THR A 59 47.38 -17.23 -29.02
CA THR A 59 46.04 -17.42 -29.60
C THR A 59 45.71 -16.26 -30.54
N VAL A 60 45.10 -16.56 -31.67
CA VAL A 60 44.53 -15.56 -32.59
C VAL A 60 43.03 -15.53 -32.37
N ALA A 61 42.51 -14.34 -32.17
CA ALA A 61 41.07 -14.16 -31.97
C ALA A 61 40.51 -13.14 -32.98
N GLU A 62 39.31 -13.40 -33.47
CA GLU A 62 38.58 -12.49 -34.37
C GLU A 62 37.16 -12.28 -33.82
N SER A 63 36.62 -11.11 -34.06
CA SER A 63 35.22 -10.78 -33.70
C SER A 63 34.60 -9.96 -34.83
N GLU A 64 33.37 -10.29 -35.19
CA GLU A 64 32.60 -9.61 -36.23
C GLU A 64 31.44 -8.84 -35.58
N ILE A 65 31.40 -7.54 -35.82
CA ILE A 65 30.42 -6.63 -35.25
C ILE A 65 29.60 -6.01 -36.37
N THR A 66 28.31 -6.22 -36.39
CA THR A 66 27.41 -5.63 -37.40
C THR A 66 26.51 -4.61 -36.77
N ILE A 67 26.51 -3.39 -37.32
CA ILE A 67 25.57 -2.33 -36.96
C ILE A 67 24.43 -2.32 -37.96
N GLU A 68 23.23 -2.69 -37.55
CA GLU A 68 22.05 -2.59 -38.41
C GLU A 68 21.48 -1.15 -38.41
N LYS A 69 20.83 -0.77 -39.53
CA LYS A 69 20.22 0.55 -39.70
C LYS A 69 19.18 0.88 -38.61
N ASN A 70 18.51 -0.11 -38.06
CA ASN A 70 17.53 0.03 -36.97
C ASN A 70 18.17 0.21 -35.59
N GLY A 71 19.50 0.24 -35.47
CA GLY A 71 20.23 0.38 -34.20
C GLY A 71 20.42 -0.92 -33.44
N THR A 72 20.18 -2.08 -34.05
CA THR A 72 20.55 -3.37 -33.48
C THR A 72 22.02 -3.60 -33.71
N ILE A 73 22.74 -4.05 -32.70
CA ILE A 73 24.15 -4.45 -32.78
C ILE A 73 24.21 -5.96 -32.63
N LEU A 74 24.91 -6.59 -33.55
CA LEU A 74 25.24 -8.00 -33.50
C LEU A 74 26.75 -8.13 -33.27
N ILE A 75 27.16 -8.89 -32.28
CA ILE A 75 28.55 -9.24 -32.00
C ILE A 75 28.61 -10.76 -32.13
N ASP A 76 29.37 -11.24 -33.13
CA ASP A 76 29.48 -12.67 -33.46
C ASP A 76 28.10 -13.34 -33.62
N GLY A 77 27.14 -12.60 -34.21
CA GLY A 77 25.74 -13.02 -34.41
C GLY A 77 24.80 -12.83 -33.24
N GLU A 78 25.30 -12.48 -32.06
CA GLU A 78 24.46 -12.23 -30.85
C GLU A 78 24.07 -10.77 -30.72
N LYS A 79 22.81 -10.51 -30.29
CA LYS A 79 22.31 -9.14 -30.11
C LYS A 79 22.84 -8.49 -28.84
N GLN A 80 23.45 -7.32 -28.97
CA GLN A 80 24.03 -6.54 -27.87
C GLN A 80 23.45 -5.13 -27.82
N ASN A 81 22.44 -4.89 -26.99
CA ASN A 81 21.76 -3.59 -26.90
C ASN A 81 22.59 -2.51 -26.20
N ARG A 82 23.53 -2.89 -25.33
CA ARG A 82 24.37 -1.96 -24.56
C ARG A 82 25.58 -1.42 -25.31
N ALA A 83 25.92 -2.05 -26.40
CA ALA A 83 27.09 -1.65 -27.19
C ALA A 83 26.89 -0.30 -27.91
N PHE A 84 25.68 0.24 -27.98
CA PHE A 84 25.37 1.44 -28.76
C PHE A 84 24.75 2.53 -27.90
N LYS A 85 25.22 3.79 -28.05
CA LYS A 85 24.74 4.94 -27.33
C LYS A 85 24.53 6.13 -28.26
N PHE A 86 23.43 6.90 -28.05
CA PHE A 86 23.13 8.07 -28.84
C PHE A 86 23.58 9.32 -28.07
N TYR A 87 24.48 10.11 -28.66
CA TYR A 87 24.86 11.43 -28.20
C TYR A 87 24.19 12.51 -29.06
N GLU A 88 24.39 13.78 -28.74
CA GLU A 88 23.78 14.89 -29.48
C GLU A 88 24.35 15.01 -30.91
N ASN A 89 25.67 14.96 -31.03
CA ASN A 89 26.39 15.23 -32.29
C ASN A 89 26.83 13.98 -33.06
N TYR A 90 26.91 12.83 -32.38
CA TYR A 90 27.35 11.56 -32.96
C TYR A 90 26.65 10.39 -32.30
N ASP A 91 26.76 9.22 -32.88
CA ASP A 91 26.35 7.96 -32.28
C ASP A 91 27.60 7.17 -31.95
N GLU A 92 27.62 6.43 -30.85
CA GLU A 92 28.80 5.72 -30.37
C GLU A 92 28.51 4.23 -30.26
N LEU A 93 29.29 3.40 -30.95
CA LEU A 93 29.45 2.01 -30.63
C LEU A 93 30.59 1.88 -29.63
N ARG A 94 30.36 1.19 -28.52
CA ARG A 94 31.39 0.87 -27.52
C ARG A 94 31.27 -0.60 -27.14
N VAL A 95 32.29 -1.36 -27.44
CA VAL A 95 32.34 -2.81 -27.21
C VAL A 95 33.51 -3.13 -26.30
N LEU A 96 33.25 -3.69 -25.15
CA LEU A 96 34.26 -4.32 -24.30
C LEU A 96 34.55 -5.70 -24.88
N VAL A 97 35.72 -5.85 -25.48
CA VAL A 97 36.11 -7.06 -26.19
C VAL A 97 36.73 -8.08 -25.24
N PHE A 98 37.65 -7.62 -24.41
CA PHE A 98 38.30 -8.44 -23.40
C PHE A 98 38.20 -7.73 -22.03
N ASP A 99 37.82 -8.49 -21.06
CA ASP A 99 37.84 -8.10 -19.65
C ASP A 99 38.57 -9.20 -18.90
N ASN A 100 39.88 -8.96 -18.68
CA ASN A 100 40.71 -9.86 -17.91
C ASN A 100 40.86 -11.29 -18.52
N PRO A 101 41.37 -11.43 -19.78
CA PRO A 101 41.58 -12.75 -20.36
C PRO A 101 42.57 -13.56 -19.52
N THR A 102 42.34 -14.89 -19.47
CA THR A 102 43.22 -15.80 -18.72
C THR A 102 44.45 -16.21 -19.52
N GLU A 103 44.39 -16.07 -20.83
CA GLU A 103 45.42 -16.49 -21.77
C GLU A 103 46.03 -15.30 -22.50
N PHE A 104 47.27 -15.49 -22.97
CA PHE A 104 47.92 -14.53 -23.85
C PHE A 104 47.32 -14.62 -25.24
N ILE A 105 46.95 -13.46 -25.83
CA ILE A 105 46.41 -13.38 -27.18
C ILE A 105 47.42 -12.60 -28.03
N SER A 106 48.05 -13.28 -28.96
CA SER A 106 49.09 -12.68 -29.80
C SER A 106 48.54 -11.66 -30.80
N TYR A 107 47.34 -11.89 -31.30
CA TYR A 107 46.66 -11.04 -32.27
C TYR A 107 45.16 -11.11 -32.14
N PHE A 108 44.52 -9.94 -32.12
CA PHE A 108 43.07 -9.79 -32.15
C PHE A 108 42.67 -8.85 -33.29
N LYS A 109 41.61 -9.22 -34.00
CA LYS A 109 41.01 -8.40 -35.03
C LYS A 109 39.51 -8.26 -34.81
N ALA A 110 39.01 -7.04 -34.68
CA ALA A 110 37.59 -6.74 -34.72
C ALA A 110 37.22 -6.06 -36.05
N THR A 111 36.23 -6.60 -36.72
CA THR A 111 35.67 -6.02 -37.94
C THR A 111 34.28 -5.49 -37.67
N VAL A 112 34.08 -4.18 -37.86
CA VAL A 112 32.79 -3.52 -37.64
C VAL A 112 32.18 -3.13 -38.97
N HIS A 113 30.99 -3.67 -39.26
CA HIS A 113 30.23 -3.39 -40.48
C HIS A 113 29.22 -2.29 -40.24
N LEU A 114 29.32 -1.18 -40.98
CA LEU A 114 28.41 -0.07 -40.95
C LEU A 114 27.15 -0.32 -41.79
N PRO A 115 25.96 0.21 -41.42
CA PRO A 115 24.73 -0.02 -42.18
C PRO A 115 24.73 0.72 -43.54
N GLU A 116 25.43 1.82 -43.63
CA GLU A 116 25.57 2.65 -44.86
C GLU A 116 27.01 3.13 -45.01
N PRO A 117 27.42 3.49 -46.25
CA PRO A 117 28.76 4.02 -46.49
C PRO A 117 28.96 5.35 -45.73
N ALA A 118 30.15 5.50 -45.18
CA ALA A 118 30.55 6.74 -44.48
C ALA A 118 31.96 7.14 -44.94
N LYS A 119 32.31 8.42 -44.77
CA LYS A 119 33.66 8.92 -45.03
C LYS A 119 34.53 8.69 -43.80
N GLU A 120 35.76 8.29 -44.04
CA GLU A 120 36.73 8.07 -42.94
C GLU A 120 36.92 9.33 -42.08
N SER A 121 36.87 10.54 -42.68
CA SER A 121 36.98 11.81 -41.97
C SER A 121 35.87 12.04 -40.92
N ASP A 122 34.72 11.40 -41.12
CA ASP A 122 33.51 11.62 -40.29
C ASP A 122 33.42 10.56 -39.16
N ILE A 123 34.32 9.60 -39.14
CA ILE A 123 34.36 8.50 -38.17
C ILE A 123 35.59 8.65 -37.30
N ARG A 124 35.40 8.52 -36.00
CA ARG A 124 36.49 8.49 -35.03
C ARG A 124 36.60 7.09 -34.43
N GLN A 125 37.65 6.38 -34.76
CA GLN A 125 38.00 5.09 -34.21
C GLN A 125 38.95 5.26 -33.03
N ILE A 126 38.63 4.63 -31.88
CA ILE A 126 39.40 4.71 -30.65
C ILE A 126 39.51 3.31 -30.05
N THR A 127 40.73 2.95 -29.67
CA THR A 127 40.99 1.74 -28.90
C THR A 127 41.44 2.14 -27.49
N TYR A 128 40.68 1.72 -26.48
CA TYR A 128 41.07 1.86 -25.08
C TYR A 128 41.63 0.54 -24.57
N ALA A 129 42.87 0.57 -24.16
CA ALA A 129 43.56 -0.58 -23.61
C ALA A 129 44.08 -0.24 -22.22
N VAL A 130 43.88 -1.16 -21.26
CA VAL A 130 44.37 -1.02 -19.88
C VAL A 130 45.18 -2.28 -19.56
N HIS A 131 46.43 -2.08 -19.13
CA HIS A 131 47.42 -3.10 -18.76
C HIS A 131 47.71 -4.19 -19.81
N GLY A 132 48.95 -4.23 -20.26
CA GLY A 132 49.49 -5.36 -21.02
C GLY A 132 48.91 -5.57 -22.44
N VAL A 133 48.64 -4.49 -23.16
CA VAL A 133 48.30 -4.50 -24.58
C VAL A 133 49.47 -3.87 -25.35
N GLY A 134 49.87 -4.51 -26.43
CA GLY A 134 50.89 -3.99 -27.33
C GLY A 134 50.36 -2.97 -28.35
N ASP A 135 50.83 -3.05 -29.59
CA ASP A 135 50.47 -2.10 -30.64
C ASP A 135 48.99 -2.24 -31.04
N THR A 136 48.36 -1.10 -31.35
CA THR A 136 46.98 -1.04 -31.85
C THR A 136 46.92 -0.32 -33.19
N LEU A 137 46.22 -0.89 -34.15
CA LEU A 137 46.01 -0.30 -35.46
C LEU A 137 44.51 -0.18 -35.75
N ASN A 138 44.06 1.02 -36.09
CA ASN A 138 42.68 1.27 -36.47
C ASN A 138 42.64 1.86 -37.87
N TYR A 139 41.87 1.26 -38.77
CA TYR A 139 41.78 1.73 -40.16
C TYR A 139 40.44 1.36 -40.78
N MET A 140 40.16 1.97 -41.93
CA MET A 140 38.95 1.78 -42.69
C MET A 140 39.31 1.28 -44.10
N PRO A 141 39.22 -0.03 -44.36
CA PRO A 141 39.59 -0.59 -45.65
C PRO A 141 38.65 -0.22 -46.78
N ASP A 142 37.38 0.05 -46.45
CA ASP A 142 36.37 0.49 -47.38
C ASP A 142 35.34 1.39 -46.67
N SER A 143 34.41 2.01 -47.40
CA SER A 143 33.45 2.97 -46.87
C SER A 143 32.42 2.39 -45.86
N LYS A 144 32.39 1.08 -45.63
CA LYS A 144 31.45 0.39 -44.78
C LYS A 144 32.09 -0.45 -43.66
N THR A 145 33.40 -0.61 -43.68
CA THR A 145 34.10 -1.52 -42.79
C THR A 145 35.14 -0.79 -41.97
N LEU A 146 35.05 -0.93 -40.64
CA LEU A 146 36.07 -0.45 -39.70
C LEU A 146 36.81 -1.66 -39.16
N VAL A 147 38.14 -1.57 -39.10
CA VAL A 147 39.00 -2.65 -38.59
C VAL A 147 39.79 -2.13 -37.41
N TYR A 148 39.82 -2.92 -36.37
CA TYR A 148 40.62 -2.72 -35.16
C TYR A 148 41.54 -3.94 -35.02
N GLU A 149 42.83 -3.72 -35.09
CA GLU A 149 43.84 -4.74 -34.85
C GLU A 149 44.59 -4.43 -33.57
N VAL A 150 44.80 -5.44 -32.76
CA VAL A 150 45.50 -5.31 -31.48
C VAL A 150 46.44 -6.48 -31.31
N TYR A 151 47.67 -6.16 -30.93
CA TYR A 151 48.74 -7.12 -30.80
C TYR A 151 49.17 -7.31 -29.37
N ASN A 152 49.61 -8.52 -29.03
CA ASN A 152 50.21 -8.85 -27.74
C ASN A 152 49.34 -8.47 -26.53
N ILE A 153 48.17 -9.05 -26.40
CA ILE A 153 47.23 -8.85 -25.28
C ILE A 153 47.62 -9.81 -24.17
N SER A 154 48.08 -9.27 -23.05
CA SER A 154 48.50 -10.05 -21.88
C SER A 154 47.28 -10.52 -21.05
N PRO A 155 47.43 -11.63 -20.31
CA PRO A 155 46.43 -11.97 -19.27
C PRO A 155 46.17 -10.80 -18.31
N GLY A 156 44.93 -10.55 -17.98
CA GLY A 156 44.57 -9.44 -17.13
C GLY A 156 44.31 -8.11 -17.84
N ALA A 157 44.52 -8.05 -19.18
CA ALA A 157 44.26 -6.83 -19.95
C ALA A 157 42.76 -6.53 -20.09
N THR A 158 42.40 -5.24 -20.21
CA THR A 158 41.05 -4.82 -20.61
C THR A 158 41.13 -4.09 -21.95
N LEU A 159 40.34 -4.54 -22.93
CA LEU A 159 40.31 -3.97 -24.27
C LEU A 159 38.90 -3.52 -24.63
N THR A 160 38.73 -2.23 -24.92
CA THR A 160 37.47 -1.65 -25.40
C THR A 160 37.71 -0.95 -26.74
N ILE A 161 36.93 -1.32 -27.78
CA ILE A 161 36.91 -0.62 -29.06
C ILE A 161 35.72 0.36 -29.07
N VAL A 162 35.95 1.52 -29.68
CA VAL A 162 34.96 2.59 -29.80
C VAL A 162 34.94 3.12 -31.24
N ALA A 163 33.75 3.19 -31.81
CA ALA A 163 33.53 3.86 -33.09
C ALA A 163 32.50 4.99 -32.87
N GLN A 164 32.92 6.23 -33.07
CA GLN A 164 32.03 7.38 -33.12
C GLN A 164 31.64 7.63 -34.60
N ILE A 165 30.36 7.47 -34.87
CA ILE A 165 29.81 7.55 -36.23
C ILE A 165 28.90 8.77 -36.40
N PRO A 166 28.83 9.38 -37.59
CA PRO A 166 27.98 10.55 -37.81
C PRO A 166 26.51 10.22 -37.67
N LYS A 167 25.71 11.23 -37.33
CA LYS A 167 24.26 11.14 -37.27
C LYS A 167 23.64 10.78 -38.60
N GLY A 168 22.59 9.96 -38.57
CA GLY A 168 21.83 9.57 -39.76
C GLY A 168 22.18 8.22 -40.34
N LEU A 169 23.36 7.66 -40.05
CA LEU A 169 23.72 6.29 -40.43
C LEU A 169 22.84 5.24 -39.74
N VAL A 170 22.46 5.51 -38.53
CA VAL A 170 21.55 4.66 -37.74
C VAL A 170 20.25 5.40 -37.49
N THR A 171 19.12 4.84 -37.93
CA THR A 171 17.79 5.43 -37.79
C THR A 171 16.84 4.52 -37.00
N PRO A 172 17.01 4.40 -35.68
CA PRO A 172 16.18 3.52 -34.86
C PRO A 172 14.77 4.03 -34.75
N THR A 173 13.80 3.13 -34.64
CA THR A 173 12.43 3.47 -34.28
C THR A 173 12.41 4.09 -32.88
N PHE A 174 11.37 4.90 -32.59
CA PHE A 174 11.20 5.53 -31.28
C PHE A 174 11.25 4.49 -30.13
N ALA A 175 10.58 3.35 -30.29
CA ALA A 175 10.60 2.26 -29.31
C ALA A 175 12.01 1.69 -29.08
N LYS A 176 12.78 1.49 -30.17
CA LYS A 176 14.15 0.99 -30.09
C LYS A 176 15.08 2.00 -29.42
N ARG A 177 14.90 3.29 -29.70
CA ARG A 177 15.66 4.37 -29.04
C ARG A 177 15.42 4.40 -27.54
N ILE A 178 14.17 4.28 -27.11
CA ILE A 178 13.83 4.14 -25.69
C ILE A 178 14.48 2.90 -25.09
N GLN A 179 14.38 1.75 -25.73
CA GLN A 179 14.98 0.51 -25.26
C GLN A 179 16.49 0.64 -25.03
N ILE A 180 17.21 1.25 -25.97
CA ILE A 180 18.66 1.49 -25.86
C ILE A 180 18.95 2.47 -24.71
N THR A 181 18.19 3.57 -24.60
CA THR A 181 18.38 4.54 -23.52
C THR A 181 18.16 3.91 -22.15
N ILE A 182 17.11 3.09 -22.00
CA ILE A 182 16.81 2.38 -20.75
C ILE A 182 17.91 1.38 -20.39
N SER A 183 18.53 0.72 -21.39
CA SER A 183 19.61 -0.24 -21.14
C SER A 183 20.87 0.39 -20.53
N HIS A 184 21.06 1.70 -20.68
CA HIS A 184 22.17 2.45 -20.09
C HIS A 184 21.90 3.02 -18.69
N ILE A 185 20.69 2.85 -18.16
CA ILE A 185 20.39 3.31 -16.79
C ILE A 185 21.26 2.52 -15.82
N THR A 186 21.99 3.26 -14.98
CA THR A 186 22.84 2.68 -13.92
C THR A 186 22.01 2.11 -12.79
N VAL A 187 22.66 1.38 -11.87
CA VAL A 187 22.00 0.86 -10.65
C VAL A 187 21.37 1.99 -9.85
N GLU A 188 22.11 3.09 -9.66
CA GLU A 188 21.64 4.27 -8.94
C GLU A 188 20.40 4.87 -9.62
N GLY A 189 20.40 4.94 -10.95
CA GLY A 189 19.27 5.41 -11.74
C GLY A 189 18.00 4.56 -11.48
N TRP A 190 18.14 3.25 -11.46
CA TRP A 190 17.04 2.34 -11.14
C TRP A 190 16.58 2.46 -9.69
N LEU A 191 17.49 2.66 -8.73
CA LEU A 191 17.14 2.92 -7.32
C LEU A 191 16.36 4.23 -7.18
N TYR A 192 16.77 5.31 -7.85
CA TYR A 192 16.02 6.58 -7.84
C TYR A 192 14.60 6.38 -8.39
N ILE A 193 14.44 5.69 -9.51
CA ILE A 193 13.12 5.42 -10.09
C ILE A 193 12.26 4.61 -9.10
N ALA A 194 12.82 3.57 -8.46
CA ALA A 194 12.12 2.73 -7.51
C ALA A 194 11.68 3.49 -6.24
N ILE A 195 12.41 4.51 -5.82
CA ILE A 195 12.06 5.37 -4.68
C ILE A 195 11.07 6.48 -5.09
N ILE A 196 11.26 7.06 -6.26
CA ILE A 196 10.40 8.14 -6.76
C ILE A 196 8.97 7.64 -6.98
N LEU A 197 8.78 6.41 -7.46
CA LEU A 197 7.46 5.86 -7.78
C LEU A 197 6.53 5.76 -6.55
N PRO A 198 6.94 5.18 -5.40
CA PRO A 198 6.19 5.25 -4.14
C PRO A 198 6.03 6.68 -3.64
N GLY A 199 7.07 7.52 -3.79
CA GLY A 199 7.04 8.94 -3.41
C GLY A 199 5.93 9.71 -4.14
N ILE A 200 5.85 9.58 -5.46
CA ILE A 200 4.77 10.17 -6.26
C ILE A 200 3.41 9.62 -5.83
N THR A 201 3.33 8.31 -5.56
CA THR A 201 2.09 7.68 -5.09
C THR A 201 1.63 8.29 -3.76
N ILE A 202 2.53 8.48 -2.80
CA ILE A 202 2.22 9.11 -1.51
C ILE A 202 1.77 10.56 -1.71
N LEU A 203 2.49 11.33 -2.52
CA LEU A 203 2.16 12.73 -2.80
C LEU A 203 0.80 12.86 -3.49
N PHE A 204 0.54 12.05 -4.51
CA PHE A 204 -0.72 12.06 -5.24
C PHE A 204 -1.89 11.65 -4.35
N MET A 205 -1.77 10.50 -3.65
CA MET A 205 -2.81 10.04 -2.74
C MET A 205 -2.98 10.99 -1.55
N GLY A 206 -1.89 11.52 -0.99
CA GLY A 206 -1.92 12.53 0.07
C GLY A 206 -2.62 13.81 -0.36
N PHE A 207 -2.35 14.30 -1.58
CA PHE A 207 -3.05 15.44 -2.15
C PHE A 207 -4.55 15.16 -2.33
N MET A 208 -4.92 13.97 -2.83
CA MET A 208 -6.31 13.54 -2.94
C MET A 208 -7.01 13.50 -1.58
N ILE A 209 -6.35 12.96 -0.56
CA ILE A 209 -6.86 12.91 0.82
C ILE A 209 -7.00 14.33 1.37
N TYR A 210 -6.00 15.19 1.15
CA TYR A 210 -6.04 16.58 1.56
C TYR A 210 -7.25 17.31 0.97
N GLN A 211 -7.42 17.26 -0.35
CA GLN A 211 -8.58 17.90 -1.00
C GLN A 211 -9.93 17.40 -0.48
N ARG A 212 -10.02 16.11 -0.13
CA ARG A 212 -11.29 15.46 0.22
C ARG A 212 -11.63 15.54 1.69
N ARG A 213 -10.64 15.65 2.58
CA ARG A 213 -10.84 15.53 4.03
C ARG A 213 -10.45 16.74 4.86
N VAL A 214 -9.52 17.55 4.40
CA VAL A 214 -8.91 18.60 5.24
C VAL A 214 -9.70 19.89 5.27
N VAL A 215 -10.51 20.17 4.26
CA VAL A 215 -11.38 21.35 4.28
C VAL A 215 -12.42 21.18 5.39
N GLY A 216 -12.12 21.65 6.57
CA GLY A 216 -13.01 21.61 7.75
C GLY A 216 -12.45 20.95 9.01
N LEU A 217 -11.34 20.21 8.96
CA LEU A 217 -10.75 19.56 10.14
C LEU A 217 -10.09 20.53 11.14
N PHE A 218 -9.75 21.73 10.72
CA PHE A 218 -9.00 22.69 11.54
C PHE A 218 -9.85 23.68 12.34
N MET A 219 -11.19 23.64 12.23
CA MET A 219 -12.08 24.50 12.99
C MET A 219 -12.87 23.67 14.01
N VAL A 220 -12.26 23.33 15.12
CA VAL A 220 -13.01 22.79 16.26
C VAL A 220 -13.84 23.94 16.83
N LYS A 221 -15.15 23.87 16.63
CA LYS A 221 -16.11 24.78 17.28
C LYS A 221 -16.15 24.48 18.77
N LYS A 222 -16.70 25.42 19.54
CA LYS A 222 -16.98 25.25 20.99
C LYS A 222 -17.70 23.90 21.20
N PRO A 223 -17.41 23.18 22.30
CA PRO A 223 -18.09 21.94 22.65
C PRO A 223 -19.61 22.09 22.61
N ILE A 224 -20.32 21.11 22.07
CA ILE A 224 -21.78 21.11 21.95
C ILE A 224 -22.34 20.01 22.84
N SER A 225 -23.22 20.35 23.78
CA SER A 225 -23.85 19.41 24.75
C SER A 225 -25.10 18.71 24.21
N VAL A 226 -25.54 19.06 23.01
CA VAL A 226 -26.72 18.49 22.35
C VAL A 226 -26.28 17.59 21.19
N LEU A 227 -27.03 16.52 20.97
CA LEU A 227 -26.77 15.60 19.86
C LEU A 227 -26.84 16.34 18.54
N PRO A 228 -25.79 16.29 17.70
CA PRO A 228 -25.71 17.07 16.46
C PRO A 228 -26.81 16.76 15.44
N ALA A 229 -27.18 15.48 15.32
CA ALA A 229 -28.24 15.03 14.43
C ALA A 229 -28.91 13.75 15.00
N PRO A 230 -30.21 13.52 14.71
CA PRO A 230 -30.93 12.31 15.14
C PRO A 230 -30.57 11.12 14.23
N VAL A 231 -29.30 10.73 14.25
CA VAL A 231 -28.78 9.59 13.47
C VAL A 231 -28.33 8.49 14.42
N ALA A 232 -28.38 7.25 13.96
CA ALA A 232 -27.88 6.12 14.74
C ALA A 232 -26.39 6.25 15.08
N PRO A 233 -25.94 5.76 16.23
CA PRO A 233 -24.53 5.89 16.66
C PRO A 233 -23.53 5.39 15.60
N ALA A 234 -23.76 4.25 14.96
CA ALA A 234 -22.89 3.72 13.91
C ALA A 234 -22.72 4.69 12.72
N VAL A 235 -23.77 5.40 12.33
CA VAL A 235 -23.71 6.40 11.26
C VAL A 235 -22.83 7.58 11.65
N SER A 236 -22.90 8.03 12.91
CA SER A 236 -22.05 9.11 13.41
C SER A 236 -20.56 8.75 13.36
N GLY A 237 -20.20 7.49 13.64
CA GLY A 237 -18.83 6.98 13.50
C GLY A 237 -18.33 7.08 12.07
N VAL A 238 -19.12 6.60 11.12
CA VAL A 238 -18.77 6.67 9.70
C VAL A 238 -18.60 8.11 9.22
N VAL A 239 -19.38 9.06 9.72
CA VAL A 239 -19.18 10.48 9.40
C VAL A 239 -17.79 10.97 9.82
N ILE A 240 -17.22 10.43 10.91
CA ILE A 240 -15.92 10.86 11.43
C ILE A 240 -14.75 10.22 10.69
N ASP A 241 -14.74 8.90 10.52
CA ASP A 241 -13.57 8.21 9.97
C ASP A 241 -13.81 7.57 8.60
N GLY A 242 -15.07 7.43 8.18
CA GLY A 242 -15.45 6.81 6.90
C GLY A 242 -15.43 5.29 6.94
N THR A 243 -15.32 4.67 8.12
CA THR A 243 -15.22 3.22 8.29
C THR A 243 -16.25 2.72 9.29
N VAL A 244 -16.57 1.42 9.23
CA VAL A 244 -17.40 0.72 10.21
C VAL A 244 -16.52 -0.32 10.89
N GLY A 245 -16.56 -0.42 12.19
CA GLY A 245 -15.75 -1.35 12.97
C GLY A 245 -16.50 -1.94 14.16
N ALA A 246 -15.73 -2.53 15.08
CA ALA A 246 -16.28 -3.15 16.29
C ALA A 246 -17.01 -2.14 17.21
N ARG A 247 -16.56 -0.89 17.23
CA ARG A 247 -17.17 0.17 18.04
C ARG A 247 -18.57 0.52 17.55
N GLU A 248 -18.76 0.60 16.24
CA GLU A 248 -20.04 0.86 15.59
C GLU A 248 -21.04 -0.27 15.88
N ILE A 249 -20.58 -1.53 15.84
CA ILE A 249 -21.41 -2.69 16.18
C ILE A 249 -21.77 -2.68 17.67
N ALA A 250 -20.79 -2.51 18.57
CA ALA A 250 -21.02 -2.48 20.01
C ALA A 250 -21.95 -1.33 20.42
N ALA A 251 -21.74 -0.14 19.85
CA ALA A 251 -22.60 1.02 20.08
C ALA A 251 -24.02 0.79 19.59
N THR A 252 -24.19 0.12 18.43
CA THR A 252 -25.53 -0.23 17.93
C THR A 252 -26.23 -1.22 18.86
N LEU A 253 -25.52 -2.19 19.43
CA LEU A 253 -26.10 -3.12 20.40
C LEU A 253 -26.55 -2.41 21.68
N ILE A 254 -25.75 -1.47 22.20
CA ILE A 254 -26.08 -0.70 23.39
C ILE A 254 -27.25 0.26 23.10
N ASP A 255 -27.27 0.89 21.93
CA ASP A 255 -28.38 1.75 21.51
C ASP A 255 -29.71 0.95 21.38
N LEU A 256 -29.65 -0.25 20.81
CA LEU A 256 -30.78 -1.15 20.73
C LEU A 256 -31.27 -1.61 22.10
N ALA A 257 -30.35 -1.82 23.04
CA ALA A 257 -30.67 -2.15 24.42
C ALA A 257 -31.31 -0.96 25.13
N GLU A 258 -30.76 0.24 25.03
CA GLU A 258 -31.29 1.48 25.59
C GLU A 258 -32.70 1.78 25.06
N ARG A 259 -32.94 1.62 23.76
CA ARG A 259 -34.27 1.74 23.15
C ARG A 259 -35.23 0.59 23.53
N GLY A 260 -34.76 -0.43 24.27
CA GLY A 260 -35.56 -1.53 24.80
C GLY A 260 -35.89 -2.63 23.80
N TYR A 261 -35.05 -2.83 22.76
CA TYR A 261 -35.22 -3.96 21.83
C TYR A 261 -34.57 -5.25 22.34
N ILE A 262 -33.45 -5.13 23.06
CA ILE A 262 -32.69 -6.27 23.58
C ILE A 262 -32.25 -6.03 25.05
N PHE A 263 -31.93 -7.12 25.73
CA PHE A 263 -31.16 -7.13 26.96
C PHE A 263 -29.72 -7.54 26.67
N ILE A 264 -28.77 -6.97 27.38
CA ILE A 264 -27.36 -7.37 27.38
C ILE A 264 -27.06 -8.02 28.72
N ILE A 265 -26.58 -9.26 28.68
CA ILE A 265 -26.31 -10.07 29.88
C ILE A 265 -24.83 -10.40 29.89
N ASN A 266 -24.09 -9.94 30.91
CA ASN A 266 -22.70 -10.24 31.12
C ASN A 266 -22.52 -11.40 32.10
N GLN A 267 -21.92 -12.50 31.68
CA GLN A 267 -21.55 -13.64 32.52
C GLN A 267 -20.03 -13.75 32.69
N GLY A 268 -19.38 -12.66 33.00
CA GLY A 268 -17.93 -12.58 33.18
C GLY A 268 -17.22 -12.20 31.87
N LYS A 269 -16.61 -13.16 31.15
CA LYS A 269 -15.95 -12.87 29.88
C LYS A 269 -16.83 -13.00 28.63
N GLN A 270 -18.09 -13.40 28.81
CA GLN A 270 -19.01 -13.73 27.73
C GLN A 270 -20.26 -12.86 27.83
N PHE A 271 -20.76 -12.39 26.68
CA PHE A 271 -21.96 -11.59 26.57
C PHE A 271 -23.09 -12.36 25.87
N PHE A 272 -24.25 -12.32 26.44
CA PHE A 272 -25.47 -12.88 25.90
C PHE A 272 -26.47 -11.78 25.62
N PHE A 273 -27.36 -12.06 24.69
CA PHE A 273 -28.41 -11.14 24.28
C PHE A 273 -29.79 -11.82 24.39
N ALA A 274 -30.77 -11.12 24.90
CA ALA A 274 -32.15 -11.59 24.93
C ALA A 274 -33.07 -10.57 24.24
N LYS A 275 -34.07 -11.08 23.52
CA LYS A 275 -35.08 -10.22 22.87
C LYS A 275 -36.01 -9.61 23.91
N ARG A 276 -36.32 -8.33 23.78
CA ARG A 276 -37.31 -7.64 24.63
C ARG A 276 -38.59 -7.27 23.88
N LYS A 277 -38.48 -6.61 22.73
CA LYS A 277 -39.62 -6.12 21.93
C LYS A 277 -39.79 -6.75 20.57
N LEU A 278 -38.91 -7.68 20.17
CA LEU A 278 -38.85 -8.19 18.80
C LEU A 278 -40.07 -9.07 18.37
N GLY A 279 -41.05 -9.26 19.24
CA GLY A 279 -42.24 -10.09 18.94
C GLY A 279 -43.40 -9.34 18.30
N SER A 280 -43.39 -8.00 18.27
CA SER A 280 -44.51 -7.21 17.71
C SER A 280 -44.11 -6.56 16.37
N LEU A 281 -45.08 -6.50 15.42
CA LEU A 281 -44.93 -5.80 14.14
C LEU A 281 -44.56 -4.33 14.31
N GLU A 282 -45.07 -3.67 15.38
CA GLU A 282 -44.77 -2.27 15.73
C GLU A 282 -43.32 -2.08 16.14
N ALA A 283 -42.73 -3.03 16.85
CA ALA A 283 -41.32 -2.98 17.25
C ALA A 283 -40.38 -3.04 16.05
N ALA A 284 -40.77 -3.74 14.98
CA ALA A 284 -39.97 -3.85 13.74
C ALA A 284 -39.99 -2.56 12.89
N GLN A 285 -41.01 -1.68 13.06
CA GLN A 285 -41.11 -0.44 12.28
C GLN A 285 -40.08 0.63 12.70
N GLY A 286 -39.61 0.60 13.95
CA GLY A 286 -38.61 1.54 14.48
C GLY A 286 -37.14 1.17 14.16
N LEU A 287 -36.88 0.04 13.52
CA LEU A 287 -35.55 -0.47 13.23
C LEU A 287 -35.10 -0.15 11.81
N SER A 288 -33.89 0.37 11.67
CA SER A 288 -33.21 0.52 10.37
C SER A 288 -32.87 -0.85 9.75
N MET A 289 -32.57 -0.87 8.45
CA MET A 289 -32.20 -2.10 7.74
C MET A 289 -30.94 -2.75 8.29
N PHE A 290 -29.94 -1.96 8.68
CA PHE A 290 -28.71 -2.49 9.25
C PHE A 290 -28.91 -3.01 10.69
N GLU A 291 -29.76 -2.39 11.50
CA GLU A 291 -30.12 -2.89 12.83
C GLU A 291 -30.84 -4.25 12.73
N LYS A 292 -31.77 -4.38 11.77
CA LYS A 292 -32.43 -5.67 11.47
C LYS A 292 -31.40 -6.72 11.03
N ALA A 293 -30.41 -6.34 10.20
CA ALA A 293 -29.35 -7.24 9.77
C ALA A 293 -28.51 -7.72 10.96
N LEU A 294 -28.12 -6.82 11.87
CA LEU A 294 -27.37 -7.14 13.09
C LEU A 294 -28.17 -8.09 13.99
N LEU A 295 -29.41 -7.77 14.29
CA LEU A 295 -30.27 -8.60 15.13
C LEU A 295 -30.52 -9.99 14.51
N SER A 296 -30.67 -10.08 13.19
CA SER A 296 -30.82 -11.37 12.50
C SER A 296 -29.53 -12.21 12.51
N LYS A 297 -28.37 -11.61 12.77
CA LYS A 297 -27.12 -12.32 12.97
C LYS A 297 -27.02 -12.91 14.39
N ILE A 298 -27.48 -12.17 15.38
CA ILE A 298 -27.44 -12.55 16.79
C ILE A 298 -28.54 -13.55 17.15
N PHE A 299 -29.75 -13.34 16.64
CA PHE A 299 -30.92 -14.18 16.99
C PHE A 299 -31.37 -15.07 15.82
N MET A 300 -31.75 -16.31 16.16
CA MET A 300 -32.57 -17.13 15.24
C MET A 300 -34.00 -16.59 15.17
N PRO A 301 -34.71 -16.82 14.06
CA PRO A 301 -36.10 -16.39 13.92
C PRO A 301 -36.99 -16.88 15.08
N THR A 302 -36.78 -18.10 15.55
CA THR A 302 -37.55 -18.79 16.59
C THR A 302 -36.94 -18.67 18.00
N SER A 303 -35.72 -18.15 18.14
CA SER A 303 -35.04 -18.07 19.44
C SER A 303 -35.39 -16.78 20.18
N TYR A 304 -35.78 -16.91 21.43
CA TYR A 304 -36.00 -15.78 22.34
C TYR A 304 -34.73 -15.30 23.01
N LYS A 305 -33.80 -16.23 23.29
CA LYS A 305 -32.49 -15.96 23.92
C LYS A 305 -31.41 -16.62 23.10
N SER A 306 -30.36 -15.88 22.80
CA SER A 306 -29.16 -16.46 22.19
C SER A 306 -28.28 -17.09 23.27
N THR A 307 -27.78 -18.28 23.01
CA THR A 307 -26.68 -18.86 23.79
C THR A 307 -25.33 -18.41 23.21
N VAL A 308 -24.25 -18.53 23.98
CA VAL A 308 -22.90 -18.22 23.47
C VAL A 308 -22.59 -19.06 22.25
N GLU A 309 -22.86 -20.35 22.32
CA GLU A 309 -22.63 -21.27 21.21
C GLU A 309 -23.41 -20.88 19.96
N ASP A 310 -24.66 -20.40 20.11
CA ASP A 310 -25.47 -19.89 19.01
C ASP A 310 -24.87 -18.64 18.37
N VAL A 311 -24.30 -17.73 19.17
CA VAL A 311 -23.65 -16.52 18.70
C VAL A 311 -22.31 -16.88 18.05
N GLU A 312 -21.49 -17.71 18.68
CA GLU A 312 -20.20 -18.14 18.15
C GLU A 312 -20.35 -18.99 16.88
N MET A 313 -21.31 -19.92 16.81
CA MET A 313 -21.57 -20.70 15.60
C MET A 313 -22.03 -19.83 14.43
N ARG A 314 -22.78 -18.76 14.67
CA ARG A 314 -23.25 -17.87 13.60
C ARG A 314 -22.24 -16.84 13.17
N ILE A 315 -21.36 -16.45 14.08
CA ILE A 315 -20.32 -15.45 13.85
C ILE A 315 -19.07 -16.11 13.30
N GLY A 316 -18.63 -17.23 13.90
CA GLY A 316 -17.34 -17.86 13.62
C GLY A 316 -17.29 -18.81 12.41
N ARG A 317 -18.39 -19.43 12.02
CA ARG A 317 -18.40 -20.47 10.95
C ARG A 317 -18.53 -19.92 9.53
N HIS A 318 -18.91 -18.67 9.34
CA HIS A 318 -19.04 -18.07 8.02
C HIS A 318 -18.16 -16.85 7.89
N ILE A 319 -16.94 -17.06 7.42
CA ILE A 319 -15.97 -16.03 6.98
C ILE A 319 -16.64 -15.00 6.05
N PHE A 320 -17.75 -15.38 5.39
CA PHE A 320 -18.56 -14.53 4.48
C PHE A 320 -20.02 -14.45 4.94
N SER A 321 -20.28 -14.02 6.20
CA SER A 321 -21.66 -13.86 6.63
C SER A 321 -22.32 -12.65 5.96
N ARG A 322 -23.18 -12.90 4.96
CA ARG A 322 -23.99 -11.86 4.29
C ARG A 322 -24.77 -10.96 5.26
N LYS A 323 -25.12 -11.44 6.45
CA LYS A 323 -25.88 -10.66 7.44
C LYS A 323 -25.06 -9.56 8.07
N ILE A 324 -23.79 -9.86 8.42
CA ILE A 324 -22.89 -8.83 8.95
C ILE A 324 -22.44 -7.87 7.84
N ALA A 325 -22.19 -8.39 6.63
CA ALA A 325 -21.94 -7.54 5.47
C ALA A 325 -23.09 -6.58 5.19
N ASN A 326 -24.34 -7.03 5.36
CA ASN A 326 -25.53 -6.18 5.24
C ASN A 326 -25.61 -5.11 6.33
N PHE A 327 -25.09 -5.38 7.53
CA PHE A 327 -24.93 -4.35 8.56
C PHE A 327 -23.99 -3.25 8.09
N TYR A 328 -22.79 -3.59 7.66
CA TYR A 328 -21.80 -2.63 7.16
C TYR A 328 -22.34 -1.83 5.98
N LEU A 329 -22.86 -2.52 4.96
CA LEU A 329 -23.45 -1.88 3.78
C LEU A 329 -24.63 -0.97 4.14
N GLY A 330 -25.46 -1.39 5.08
CA GLY A 330 -26.60 -0.62 5.54
C GLY A 330 -26.19 0.69 6.23
N VAL A 331 -25.14 0.67 7.07
CA VAL A 331 -24.61 1.87 7.72
C VAL A 331 -24.01 2.82 6.67
N TYR A 332 -23.21 2.33 5.73
CA TYR A 332 -22.65 3.15 4.64
C TYR A 332 -23.73 3.73 3.72
N ASN A 333 -24.74 2.94 3.40
CA ASN A 333 -25.86 3.40 2.58
C ASN A 333 -26.64 4.51 3.31
N GLN A 334 -26.92 4.35 4.60
CA GLN A 334 -27.61 5.38 5.37
C GLN A 334 -26.82 6.68 5.44
N ALA A 335 -25.50 6.61 5.71
CA ALA A 335 -24.63 7.78 5.69
C ALA A 335 -24.62 8.50 4.34
N THR A 336 -24.71 7.74 3.25
CA THR A 336 -24.75 8.28 1.89
C THR A 336 -26.10 8.89 1.56
N THR A 337 -27.20 8.20 1.90
CA THR A 337 -28.58 8.67 1.68
C THR A 337 -28.88 9.95 2.46
N GLN A 338 -28.30 10.10 3.64
CA GLN A 338 -28.37 11.34 4.42
C GLN A 338 -27.51 12.47 3.85
N GLY A 339 -26.78 12.20 2.76
CA GLY A 339 -25.99 13.20 2.03
C GLY A 339 -24.68 13.57 2.72
N TYR A 340 -24.11 12.72 3.57
CA TYR A 340 -22.83 13.00 4.23
C TYR A 340 -21.63 12.67 3.35
N PHE A 341 -21.76 11.74 2.41
CA PHE A 341 -20.72 11.37 1.46
C PHE A 341 -21.17 11.59 0.02
N VAL A 342 -20.21 11.92 -0.84
CA VAL A 342 -20.45 12.11 -2.29
C VAL A 342 -20.84 10.79 -2.95
N GLN A 343 -20.19 9.71 -2.52
CA GLN A 343 -20.44 8.34 -2.95
C GLN A 343 -20.36 7.42 -1.74
N ASN A 344 -20.96 6.24 -1.85
CA ASN A 344 -20.87 5.24 -0.78
C ASN A 344 -19.40 4.94 -0.44
N PRO A 345 -18.98 5.17 0.82
CA PRO A 345 -17.59 4.99 1.25
C PRO A 345 -17.05 3.59 0.96
N ALA A 346 -17.87 2.55 1.12
CA ALA A 346 -17.49 1.17 0.82
C ALA A 346 -17.13 0.96 -0.65
N LYS A 347 -17.94 1.53 -1.59
CA LYS A 347 -17.66 1.42 -3.03
C LYS A 347 -16.38 2.14 -3.42
N VAL A 348 -16.14 3.33 -2.87
CA VAL A 348 -14.92 4.11 -3.13
C VAL A 348 -13.70 3.37 -2.61
N HIS A 349 -13.76 2.88 -1.38
CA HIS A 349 -12.70 2.08 -0.77
C HIS A 349 -12.39 0.84 -1.60
N LEU A 350 -13.42 0.06 -1.95
CA LEU A 350 -13.30 -1.14 -2.78
C LEU A 350 -12.66 -0.84 -4.15
N GLY A 351 -13.04 0.26 -4.79
CA GLY A 351 -12.47 0.70 -6.06
C GLY A 351 -10.95 0.89 -5.96
N TYR A 352 -10.48 1.68 -4.99
CA TYR A 352 -9.05 1.90 -4.78
C TYR A 352 -8.32 0.62 -4.33
N LYS A 353 -8.94 -0.20 -3.49
CA LYS A 353 -8.36 -1.48 -3.05
C LYS A 353 -8.14 -2.42 -4.26
N TYR A 354 -9.16 -2.61 -5.10
CA TYR A 354 -9.02 -3.44 -6.30
C TYR A 354 -8.02 -2.87 -7.31
N THR A 355 -8.00 -1.55 -7.50
CA THR A 355 -6.98 -0.91 -8.34
C THR A 355 -5.58 -1.23 -7.81
N GLY A 356 -5.36 -1.09 -6.50
CA GLY A 356 -4.08 -1.43 -5.88
C GLY A 356 -3.74 -2.92 -6.00
N ILE A 357 -4.71 -3.82 -5.84
CA ILE A 357 -4.52 -5.27 -6.00
C ILE A 357 -4.15 -5.62 -7.45
N VAL A 358 -4.84 -5.06 -8.44
CA VAL A 358 -4.52 -5.28 -9.86
C VAL A 358 -3.11 -4.77 -10.17
N LEU A 359 -2.76 -3.57 -9.72
CA LEU A 359 -1.41 -3.02 -9.88
C LEU A 359 -0.36 -3.91 -9.22
N PHE A 360 -0.65 -4.43 -8.02
CA PHE A 360 0.25 -5.34 -7.31
C PHE A 360 0.52 -6.62 -8.11
N PHE A 361 -0.53 -7.26 -8.62
CA PHE A 361 -0.37 -8.47 -9.42
C PHE A 361 0.30 -8.21 -10.77
N LEU A 362 0.03 -7.08 -11.43
CA LEU A 362 0.71 -6.70 -12.67
C LEU A 362 2.21 -6.46 -12.44
N THR A 363 2.56 -5.71 -11.38
CA THR A 363 3.98 -5.47 -11.04
C THR A 363 4.67 -6.74 -10.57
N PHE A 364 3.98 -7.60 -9.82
CA PHE A 364 4.51 -8.90 -9.40
C PHE A 364 4.74 -9.84 -10.59
N ALA A 365 3.79 -9.92 -11.52
CA ALA A 365 3.93 -10.71 -12.73
C ALA A 365 5.11 -10.22 -13.60
N GLY A 366 5.26 -8.90 -13.75
CA GLY A 366 6.39 -8.30 -14.44
C GLY A 366 7.73 -8.62 -13.78
N PHE A 367 7.77 -8.55 -12.45
CA PHE A 367 8.95 -8.94 -11.66
C PHE A 367 9.33 -10.41 -11.90
N ILE A 368 8.36 -11.31 -11.77
CA ILE A 368 8.58 -12.75 -11.97
C ILE A 368 9.01 -13.05 -13.41
N TYR A 369 8.29 -12.50 -14.39
CA TYR A 369 8.64 -12.68 -15.79
C TYR A 369 10.10 -12.30 -16.06
N GLN A 370 10.52 -11.10 -15.66
CA GLN A 370 11.87 -10.63 -15.88
C GLN A 370 12.92 -11.43 -15.09
N ALA A 371 12.60 -11.86 -13.86
CA ALA A 371 13.52 -12.66 -13.05
C ALA A 371 13.80 -14.04 -13.64
N PHE A 372 12.82 -14.65 -14.33
CA PHE A 372 12.98 -15.98 -14.93
C PHE A 372 13.46 -15.96 -16.37
N THR A 373 13.23 -14.89 -17.13
CA THR A 373 13.58 -14.83 -18.56
C THR A 373 14.89 -14.11 -18.83
N ASP A 374 15.46 -13.47 -17.81
CA ASP A 374 16.62 -12.57 -17.93
C ASP A 374 16.48 -11.55 -19.09
N THR A 375 15.22 -11.23 -19.42
CA THR A 375 14.88 -10.28 -20.47
C THR A 375 14.79 -8.88 -19.89
N GLY A 376 15.55 -7.95 -20.43
CA GLY A 376 15.47 -6.55 -20.04
C GLY A 376 16.80 -5.94 -19.61
N PRO A 377 16.78 -4.67 -19.22
CA PRO A 377 17.99 -3.99 -18.76
C PRO A 377 18.52 -4.59 -17.46
N LYS A 378 19.82 -4.69 -17.34
CA LYS A 378 20.50 -5.09 -16.09
C LYS A 378 19.99 -4.18 -14.94
N TYR A 379 19.67 -4.76 -13.79
CA TYR A 379 19.13 -4.07 -12.60
C TYR A 379 17.70 -3.51 -12.69
N SER A 380 16.99 -3.63 -13.79
CA SER A 380 15.59 -3.14 -13.89
C SER A 380 14.60 -3.89 -13.01
N LEU A 381 14.97 -5.03 -12.40
CA LEU A 381 14.21 -5.70 -11.35
C LEU A 381 13.87 -4.75 -10.17
N ILE A 382 14.75 -3.78 -9.89
CA ILE A 382 14.56 -2.76 -8.85
C ILE A 382 13.31 -1.91 -9.12
N PHE A 383 13.00 -1.62 -10.38
CA PHE A 383 11.78 -0.91 -10.77
C PHE A 383 10.51 -1.62 -10.32
N TRP A 384 10.45 -2.94 -10.52
CA TRP A 384 9.29 -3.74 -10.13
C TRP A 384 9.07 -3.76 -8.63
N VAL A 385 10.17 -3.78 -7.83
CA VAL A 385 10.09 -3.66 -6.37
C VAL A 385 9.47 -2.32 -5.96
N GLY A 386 9.91 -1.22 -6.59
CA GLY A 386 9.29 0.10 -6.39
C GLY A 386 7.79 0.10 -6.73
N GLY A 387 7.41 -0.57 -7.82
CA GLY A 387 6.02 -0.77 -8.24
C GLY A 387 5.17 -1.54 -7.21
N LEU A 388 5.72 -2.63 -6.64
CA LEU A 388 5.06 -3.40 -5.58
C LEU A 388 4.81 -2.56 -4.32
N VAL A 389 5.79 -1.74 -3.93
CA VAL A 389 5.64 -0.80 -2.80
C VAL A 389 4.57 0.24 -3.10
N ALA A 390 4.57 0.84 -4.29
CA ALA A 390 3.57 1.81 -4.72
C ALA A 390 2.16 1.22 -4.72
N ALA A 391 1.97 0.02 -5.28
CA ALA A 391 0.70 -0.70 -5.29
C ALA A 391 0.21 -1.02 -3.87
N SER A 392 1.10 -1.44 -2.97
CA SER A 392 0.79 -1.69 -1.57
C SER A 392 0.35 -0.42 -0.84
N LEU A 393 0.94 0.74 -1.16
CA LEU A 393 0.52 2.04 -0.65
C LEU A 393 -0.89 2.41 -1.11
N VAL A 394 -1.25 2.15 -2.37
CA VAL A 394 -2.62 2.38 -2.87
C VAL A 394 -3.62 1.55 -2.06
N ILE A 395 -3.36 0.26 -1.83
CA ILE A 395 -4.21 -0.62 -1.01
C ILE A 395 -4.32 -0.06 0.42
N ARG A 396 -3.20 0.36 1.00
CA ARG A 396 -3.14 0.82 2.39
C ARG A 396 -3.86 2.14 2.62
N LEU A 397 -3.82 3.04 1.64
CA LEU A 397 -4.46 4.36 1.71
C LEU A 397 -5.92 4.36 1.22
N ALA A 398 -6.39 3.26 0.64
CA ALA A 398 -7.75 3.11 0.13
C ALA A 398 -8.86 3.50 1.15
N PRO A 399 -8.79 3.13 2.45
CA PRO A 399 -9.79 3.53 3.45
C PRO A 399 -9.90 5.05 3.66
N LEU A 400 -8.86 5.79 3.29
CA LEU A 400 -8.81 7.25 3.44
C LEU A 400 -9.39 8.01 2.24
N MET A 401 -9.80 7.31 1.17
CA MET A 401 -10.25 7.92 -0.09
C MET A 401 -11.70 8.41 -0.12
N PRO A 402 -12.66 7.89 0.68
CA PRO A 402 -14.03 8.41 0.63
C PRO A 402 -14.11 9.92 0.89
N ALA A 403 -14.84 10.62 0.03
CA ALA A 403 -15.01 12.07 0.10
C ALA A 403 -16.34 12.45 0.76
N ARG A 404 -16.30 13.36 1.74
CA ARG A 404 -17.50 13.93 2.34
C ARG A 404 -18.06 15.05 1.46
N THR A 405 -19.36 15.24 1.54
CA THR A 405 -20.01 16.43 0.97
C THR A 405 -19.73 17.66 1.84
N PRO A 406 -20.03 18.89 1.38
CA PRO A 406 -20.00 20.07 2.25
C PRO A 406 -20.88 19.90 3.50
N ARG A 407 -22.07 19.28 3.36
CA ARG A 407 -22.94 18.92 4.48
C ARG A 407 -22.27 17.90 5.43
N GLY A 408 -21.63 16.85 4.87
CA GLY A 408 -20.89 15.88 5.66
C GLY A 408 -19.74 16.49 6.45
N ASN A 409 -19.05 17.49 5.89
CA ASN A 409 -18.00 18.22 6.59
C ASN A 409 -18.56 19.12 7.70
N GLN A 410 -19.71 19.73 7.53
CA GLN A 410 -20.39 20.48 8.59
C GLN A 410 -20.82 19.56 9.73
N GLU A 411 -21.41 18.41 9.42
CA GLU A 411 -21.79 17.41 10.42
C GLU A 411 -20.56 16.84 11.13
N LEU A 412 -19.48 16.54 10.44
CA LEU A 412 -18.22 16.14 11.04
C LEU A 412 -17.75 17.14 12.11
N GLN A 413 -17.79 18.46 11.83
CA GLN A 413 -17.41 19.48 12.80
C GLN A 413 -18.32 19.47 14.03
N LYS A 414 -19.62 19.28 13.85
CA LYS A 414 -20.57 19.16 14.97
C LYS A 414 -20.30 17.91 15.80
N TRP A 415 -20.05 16.76 15.16
CA TRP A 415 -19.72 15.52 15.85
C TRP A 415 -18.40 15.59 16.60
N LEU A 416 -17.38 16.27 16.04
CA LEU A 416 -16.13 16.52 16.76
C LEU A 416 -16.36 17.47 17.96
N ALA A 417 -17.18 18.51 17.83
CA ALA A 417 -17.53 19.38 18.94
C ALA A 417 -18.34 18.65 20.03
N PHE A 418 -19.20 17.71 19.64
CA PHE A 418 -19.90 16.83 20.58
C PHE A 418 -18.96 15.85 21.28
N ARG A 419 -17.99 15.28 20.55
CA ARG A 419 -16.94 14.47 21.14
C ARG A 419 -16.12 15.22 22.19
N GLU A 420 -15.74 16.48 21.92
CA GLU A 420 -15.05 17.33 22.90
C GLU A 420 -15.92 17.59 24.15
N TYR A 421 -17.23 17.71 23.98
CA TYR A 421 -18.16 17.78 25.13
C TYR A 421 -18.16 16.46 25.90
N LEU A 422 -18.22 15.30 25.27
CA LEU A 422 -18.20 14.00 25.93
C LEU A 422 -16.89 13.76 26.70
N ALA A 423 -15.76 14.14 26.09
CA ALA A 423 -14.41 13.96 26.62
C ALA A 423 -13.95 15.11 27.58
N ALA A 424 -14.82 16.04 27.93
CA ALA A 424 -14.45 17.14 28.81
C ALA A 424 -14.06 16.62 30.20
N LYS A 425 -13.07 17.28 30.83
CA LYS A 425 -12.58 16.89 32.16
C LYS A 425 -13.44 17.41 33.32
N THR A 426 -14.42 18.26 33.01
CA THR A 426 -15.32 18.84 34.01
C THR A 426 -16.49 17.91 34.32
N PRO A 427 -16.97 17.86 35.56
CA PRO A 427 -18.19 17.12 35.91
C PRO A 427 -19.40 17.56 35.06
N VAL A 428 -20.34 16.65 34.87
CA VAL A 428 -21.56 16.92 34.11
C VAL A 428 -22.46 17.90 34.87
N PRO A 429 -23.06 18.91 34.19
CA PRO A 429 -24.10 19.76 34.80
C PRO A 429 -25.25 18.94 35.38
N VAL A 430 -25.90 19.46 36.41
CA VAL A 430 -27.02 18.75 37.08
C VAL A 430 -28.17 18.52 36.10
N GLU A 431 -28.42 19.47 35.21
CA GLU A 431 -29.47 19.39 34.20
C GLU A 431 -29.25 18.20 33.26
N ASP A 432 -28.01 17.96 32.85
CA ASP A 432 -27.65 16.86 31.95
C ASP A 432 -27.81 15.49 32.64
N TYR A 433 -27.53 15.43 33.94
CA TYR A 433 -27.80 14.24 34.76
C TYR A 433 -29.29 13.96 34.87
N VAL A 434 -30.08 14.97 35.22
CA VAL A 434 -31.56 14.84 35.40
C VAL A 434 -32.23 14.45 34.08
N GLN A 435 -31.71 14.92 32.93
CA GLN A 435 -32.21 14.56 31.60
C GLN A 435 -31.81 13.15 31.17
N GLY A 436 -31.13 12.37 31.99
CA GLY A 436 -30.73 11.00 31.67
C GLY A 436 -29.74 10.89 30.50
N LYS A 437 -28.93 11.94 30.26
CA LYS A 437 -28.01 11.98 29.12
C LYS A 437 -26.95 10.89 29.16
N PHE A 438 -26.67 10.32 30.36
CA PHE A 438 -25.69 9.24 30.48
C PHE A 438 -26.00 8.09 29.54
N SER A 439 -27.14 7.43 29.72
CA SER A 439 -27.52 6.25 28.91
C SER A 439 -27.75 6.61 27.45
N LYS A 440 -28.40 7.75 27.19
CA LYS A 440 -28.70 8.22 25.84
C LYS A 440 -27.46 8.53 25.01
N TYR A 441 -26.38 9.04 25.64
CA TYR A 441 -25.16 9.43 24.91
C TYR A 441 -24.05 8.37 24.99
N LEU A 442 -24.22 7.34 25.82
CA LEU A 442 -23.24 6.26 25.97
C LEU A 442 -22.90 5.56 24.64
N PRO A 443 -23.86 5.17 23.75
CA PRO A 443 -23.55 4.58 22.45
C PRO A 443 -22.70 5.51 21.57
N TYR A 444 -22.99 6.81 21.59
CA TYR A 444 -22.20 7.80 20.86
C TYR A 444 -20.81 7.99 21.46
N ALA A 445 -20.69 7.98 22.79
CA ALA A 445 -19.39 8.06 23.46
C ALA A 445 -18.47 6.89 23.04
N ILE A 446 -19.04 5.69 22.91
CA ILE A 446 -18.32 4.49 22.47
C ILE A 446 -17.81 4.66 21.03
N VAL A 447 -18.69 5.04 20.10
CA VAL A 447 -18.30 5.25 18.69
C VAL A 447 -17.26 6.36 18.56
N LEU A 448 -17.41 7.43 19.34
CA LEU A 448 -16.52 8.58 19.30
C LEU A 448 -15.22 8.36 20.10
N GLY A 449 -15.05 7.22 20.78
CA GLY A 449 -13.88 6.90 21.60
C GLY A 449 -13.71 7.78 22.82
N ALA A 450 -14.83 8.23 23.41
CA ALA A 450 -14.89 9.08 24.59
C ALA A 450 -15.60 8.41 25.77
N GLU A 451 -15.87 7.10 25.71
CA GLU A 451 -16.65 6.34 26.68
C GLU A 451 -16.08 6.41 28.10
N VAL A 452 -14.76 6.32 28.23
CA VAL A 452 -14.11 6.36 29.56
C VAL A 452 -14.21 7.75 30.17
N ASP A 453 -13.97 8.79 29.39
CA ASP A 453 -14.07 10.16 29.87
C ASP A 453 -15.54 10.51 30.20
N TRP A 454 -16.49 10.03 29.37
CA TRP A 454 -17.92 10.21 29.61
C TRP A 454 -18.36 9.61 30.95
N VAL A 455 -17.94 8.39 31.28
CA VAL A 455 -18.20 7.74 32.56
C VAL A 455 -17.61 8.55 33.72
N LYS A 456 -16.36 8.99 33.63
CA LYS A 456 -15.69 9.77 34.67
C LYS A 456 -16.43 11.06 35.00
N ARG A 457 -17.06 11.70 34.03
CA ARG A 457 -17.83 12.94 34.25
C ARG A 457 -19.08 12.76 35.14
N PHE A 458 -19.61 11.53 35.24
CA PHE A 458 -20.74 11.17 36.07
C PHE A 458 -20.34 10.52 37.41
N GLY A 459 -19.05 10.34 37.67
CA GLY A 459 -18.55 9.56 38.81
C GLY A 459 -19.06 10.00 40.19
N GLU A 460 -19.38 11.28 40.37
CA GLU A 460 -19.90 11.85 41.60
C GLU A 460 -21.45 11.81 41.70
N LYS A 461 -22.12 11.33 40.65
CA LYS A 461 -23.58 11.32 40.60
C LYS A 461 -24.14 9.96 41.08
N PRO A 462 -25.31 9.93 41.71
CA PRO A 462 -25.98 8.67 42.04
C PRO A 462 -26.16 7.82 40.79
N PHE A 463 -25.82 6.54 40.90
CA PHE A 463 -25.93 5.59 39.77
C PHE A 463 -27.05 4.59 40.03
N LYS A 464 -27.89 4.40 39.03
CA LYS A 464 -28.86 3.31 38.95
C LYS A 464 -28.54 2.49 37.72
N GLN A 465 -28.32 1.19 37.92
CA GLN A 465 -28.08 0.26 36.81
C GLN A 465 -29.25 0.31 35.82
N PRO A 466 -28.91 0.43 34.50
CA PRO A 466 -29.93 0.38 33.45
C PRO A 466 -30.71 -0.94 33.46
N ASP A 467 -32.01 -0.89 33.21
CA ASP A 467 -32.90 -2.08 33.17
C ASP A 467 -32.66 -3.02 31.99
N TRP A 468 -31.89 -2.58 31.02
CA TRP A 468 -31.48 -3.38 29.83
C TRP A 468 -30.16 -4.14 30.00
N TYR A 469 -29.50 -3.98 31.16
CA TYR A 469 -28.21 -4.60 31.45
C TYR A 469 -28.27 -5.50 32.68
N GLU A 470 -27.81 -6.72 32.53
CA GLU A 470 -27.72 -7.71 33.61
C GLU A 470 -26.28 -8.20 33.74
N SER A 471 -25.76 -8.36 34.94
CA SER A 471 -24.43 -8.89 35.23
C SER A 471 -24.49 -9.91 36.34
N LYS A 472 -23.63 -10.93 36.24
CA LYS A 472 -23.39 -11.89 37.33
C LYS A 472 -22.78 -11.21 38.57
N GLU A 473 -21.99 -10.16 38.33
CA GLU A 473 -21.35 -9.37 39.37
C GLU A 473 -22.32 -8.26 39.88
N ARG A 474 -22.28 -7.99 41.17
CA ARG A 474 -23.07 -6.91 41.75
C ARG A 474 -22.51 -5.56 41.32
N ILE A 475 -23.29 -4.79 40.59
CA ILE A 475 -22.95 -3.45 40.11
C ILE A 475 -23.51 -2.44 41.09
N ILE A 476 -22.65 -1.69 41.80
CA ILE A 476 -23.03 -0.71 42.80
C ILE A 476 -22.70 0.70 42.32
N THR A 477 -21.63 0.87 41.55
CA THR A 477 -21.14 2.17 41.10
C THR A 477 -21.13 2.24 39.59
N LEU A 478 -21.11 3.46 39.07
CA LEU A 478 -20.98 3.72 37.63
C LEU A 478 -19.67 3.16 37.08
N GLU A 479 -18.59 3.22 37.85
CA GLU A 479 -17.31 2.67 37.45
C GLU A 479 -17.36 1.13 37.33
N SER A 480 -18.01 0.45 38.30
CA SER A 480 -18.22 -1.00 38.21
C SER A 480 -19.11 -1.38 37.03
N PHE A 481 -20.09 -0.59 36.67
CA PHE A 481 -20.89 -0.76 35.46
C PHE A 481 -20.06 -0.62 34.21
N ALA A 482 -19.24 0.43 34.10
CA ALA A 482 -18.38 0.65 32.94
C ALA A 482 -17.36 -0.49 32.76
N ASN A 483 -16.70 -0.94 33.82
CA ASN A 483 -15.76 -2.04 33.82
C ASN A 483 -16.40 -3.36 33.40
N ASN A 484 -17.67 -3.56 33.66
CA ASN A 484 -18.46 -4.72 33.25
C ASN A 484 -18.99 -4.60 31.82
N LEU A 485 -19.33 -3.41 31.35
CA LEU A 485 -19.91 -3.21 30.00
C LEU A 485 -18.88 -3.05 28.90
N PHE A 486 -17.81 -2.31 29.13
CA PHE A 486 -16.83 -1.99 28.06
C PHE A 486 -16.08 -3.18 27.49
N PRO A 487 -15.86 -4.31 28.20
CA PRO A 487 -15.37 -5.54 27.58
C PRO A 487 -16.23 -6.04 26.41
N LEU A 488 -17.50 -5.61 26.31
CA LEU A 488 -18.35 -5.86 25.14
C LEU A 488 -17.70 -5.38 23.83
N ILE A 489 -16.98 -4.25 23.85
CA ILE A 489 -16.29 -3.74 22.66
C ILE A 489 -15.20 -4.73 22.21
N GLY A 490 -14.43 -5.27 23.16
CA GLY A 490 -13.43 -6.31 22.89
C GLY A 490 -14.07 -7.61 22.41
N TYR A 491 -15.15 -8.05 23.08
CA TYR A 491 -15.90 -9.24 22.71
C TYR A 491 -16.47 -9.13 21.27
N VAL A 492 -17.03 -8.00 20.92
CA VAL A 492 -17.51 -7.71 19.56
C VAL A 492 -16.34 -7.70 18.58
N SER A 493 -15.20 -7.12 18.94
CA SER A 493 -14.01 -7.11 18.11
C SER A 493 -13.49 -8.51 17.81
N GLU A 494 -13.48 -9.37 18.81
CA GLU A 494 -12.97 -10.73 18.68
C GLU A 494 -13.93 -11.68 17.95
N ASN A 495 -15.22 -11.53 18.18
CA ASN A 495 -16.23 -12.48 17.72
C ASN A 495 -17.04 -12.00 16.50
N LEU A 496 -17.32 -10.69 16.39
CA LEU A 496 -18.10 -10.11 15.30
C LEU A 496 -17.22 -9.44 14.24
N ALA A 497 -16.16 -8.75 14.63
CA ALA A 497 -15.29 -8.12 13.66
C ALA A 497 -14.28 -9.09 13.01
N LYS A 498 -14.09 -10.29 13.57
CA LYS A 498 -13.38 -11.39 12.87
C LYS A 498 -14.20 -12.00 11.74
N SER A 499 -15.53 -11.83 11.72
CA SER A 499 -16.30 -12.05 10.51
C SER A 499 -16.12 -10.81 9.63
N HIS A 500 -15.03 -10.80 8.88
CA HIS A 500 -14.56 -9.71 8.04
C HIS A 500 -15.65 -8.92 7.35
N ASP A 501 -15.51 -7.60 7.33
CA ASP A 501 -16.16 -6.79 6.32
C ASP A 501 -15.62 -7.26 4.95
N PRO A 502 -16.41 -7.96 4.11
CA PRO A 502 -15.95 -8.46 2.83
C PRO A 502 -15.59 -7.33 1.85
N ILE A 503 -15.73 -6.08 2.30
CA ILE A 503 -15.46 -4.87 1.53
C ILE A 503 -14.16 -4.22 1.99
N ILE A 504 -13.81 -4.34 3.27
CA ILE A 504 -12.69 -3.61 3.88
C ILE A 504 -11.47 -4.51 4.10
N ASP A 505 -11.65 -5.79 4.32
CA ASP A 505 -10.59 -6.78 4.46
C ASP A 505 -10.38 -7.53 3.15
#